data_4da197f3cee76bbb58754bbd0d8417fc
#
_entry.id   4da197f3cee76bbb58754bbd0d8417fc
#
_cell.length_a   1.000
_cell.length_b   1.000
_cell.length_c   1.000
_cell.angle_alpha   90.00
_cell.angle_beta   90.00
_cell.angle_gamma   90.00
#
_symmetry.space_group_name_H-M   'P 1'
#
loop_
_entity.id
_entity.type
_entity.pdbx_description
1 polymer ?
#
loop_
_entity_poly.entity_id
_entity_poly.type
_entity_poly.pdbx_seq_one_letter_code
_entity_poly.pdbx_strand_id
1 'polypeptide(L)' 'MTSVEISYSYGMSPDEAVMRGIDNIREVYGIRRLKFNEEARSVAVEYDATRLNPATVASLLRRSGLDLK' A
#
# COMPACT_ATOMS: atom_id res chain seq x y z
N MET A 1 -0.90 12.42 -16.98
CA MET A 1 -1.02 11.75 -15.69
C MET A 1 -0.61 10.29 -15.81
N THR A 2 0.35 9.85 -15.03
CA THR A 2 0.89 8.50 -15.14
C THR A 2 0.54 7.71 -13.88
N SER A 3 -0.45 6.82 -14.01
CA SER A 3 -0.79 5.89 -12.93
C SER A 3 -0.14 4.56 -13.18
N VAL A 4 0.49 4.00 -12.16
CA VAL A 4 1.07 2.67 -12.21
C VAL A 4 0.57 1.86 -11.04
N GLU A 5 0.52 0.56 -11.21
CA GLU A 5 0.13 -0.36 -10.16
C GLU A 5 1.31 -1.24 -9.79
N ILE A 6 1.53 -1.40 -8.49
CA ILE A 6 2.56 -2.28 -7.98
C ILE A 6 1.97 -3.15 -6.88
N SER A 7 2.41 -4.40 -6.80
CA SER A 7 1.93 -5.33 -5.79
C SER A 7 3.06 -5.67 -4.82
N TYR A 8 2.71 -5.75 -3.55
CA TYR A 8 3.63 -6.16 -2.50
C TYR A 8 3.07 -7.37 -1.78
N SER A 9 3.96 -8.25 -1.36
CA SER A 9 3.59 -9.39 -0.52
C SER A 9 3.82 -9.05 0.95
N TYR A 10 2.96 -9.57 1.82
CA TYR A 10 3.12 -9.40 3.26
C TYR A 10 3.03 -10.75 3.96
N GLY A 11 3.65 -10.85 5.14
CA GLY A 11 3.74 -12.10 5.87
C GLY A 11 2.56 -12.33 6.79
N MET A 12 2.20 -11.33 7.58
CA MET A 12 1.11 -11.43 8.55
C MET A 12 -0.13 -10.70 8.05
N SER A 13 -1.29 -11.28 8.30
CA SER A 13 -2.54 -10.60 7.97
C SER A 13 -2.65 -9.31 8.79
N PRO A 14 -3.05 -8.21 8.15
CA PRO A 14 -3.17 -6.94 8.87
C PRO A 14 -4.29 -7.00 9.90
N ASP A 15 -4.02 -6.48 11.10
CA ASP A 15 -5.02 -6.35 12.14
C ASP A 15 -5.75 -5.01 11.99
N GLU A 16 -6.66 -4.73 12.94
CA GLU A 16 -7.46 -3.51 12.89
C GLU A 16 -6.60 -2.24 12.91
N ALA A 17 -5.55 -2.22 13.72
CA ALA A 17 -4.67 -1.06 13.82
C ALA A 17 -3.94 -0.83 12.50
N VAL A 18 -3.46 -1.89 11.87
CA VAL A 18 -2.81 -1.82 10.56
C VAL A 18 -3.79 -1.32 9.51
N MET A 19 -5.01 -1.81 9.50
CA MET A 19 -6.02 -1.39 8.53
C MET A 19 -6.37 0.09 8.69
N ARG A 20 -6.37 0.62 9.91
CA ARG A 20 -6.56 2.05 10.14
C ARG A 20 -5.42 2.86 9.55
N GLY A 21 -4.19 2.37 9.70
CA GLY A 21 -3.03 3.00 9.09
C GLY A 21 -3.11 2.99 7.57
N ILE A 22 -3.58 1.90 7.00
CA ILE A 22 -3.79 1.78 5.56
C ILE A 22 -4.85 2.79 5.09
N ASP A 23 -5.93 2.97 5.83
CA ASP A 23 -6.93 3.97 5.48
C ASP A 23 -6.35 5.38 5.42
N ASN A 24 -5.42 5.69 6.33
CA ASN A 24 -4.73 6.99 6.31
C ASN A 24 -3.85 7.13 5.05
N ILE A 25 -3.25 6.02 4.60
CA ILE A 25 -2.43 6.03 3.38
C ILE A 25 -3.27 6.36 2.16
N ARG A 26 -4.52 5.92 2.12
CA ARG A 26 -5.44 6.23 1.01
C ARG A 26 -5.64 7.73 0.80
N GLU A 27 -5.43 8.51 1.85
CA GLU A 27 -5.56 9.96 1.80
C GLU A 27 -4.27 10.66 1.35
N VAL A 28 -3.16 9.92 1.22
CA VAL A 28 -1.90 10.50 0.77
C VAL A 28 -2.02 10.91 -0.68
N TYR A 29 -1.60 12.14 -0.97
CA TYR A 29 -1.65 12.66 -2.32
C TYR A 29 -0.77 11.83 -3.27
N GLY A 30 -1.38 11.36 -4.33
CA GLY A 30 -0.71 10.47 -5.28
C GLY A 30 -1.14 9.01 -5.17
N ILE A 31 -1.68 8.59 -4.04
CA ILE A 31 -2.26 7.25 -3.90
C ILE A 31 -3.66 7.27 -4.49
N ARG A 32 -3.91 6.38 -5.44
CA ARG A 32 -5.21 6.31 -6.12
C ARG A 32 -6.06 5.15 -5.65
N ARG A 33 -5.45 3.98 -5.42
CA ARG A 33 -6.20 2.79 -5.04
C ARG A 33 -5.32 1.84 -4.25
N LEU A 34 -5.92 1.22 -3.25
CA LEU A 34 -5.31 0.13 -2.50
C LEU A 34 -6.27 -1.06 -2.54
N LYS A 35 -5.76 -2.22 -2.89
CA LYS A 35 -6.57 -3.42 -2.99
C LYS A 35 -5.83 -4.59 -2.37
N PHE A 36 -6.45 -5.21 -1.37
CA PHE A 36 -5.87 -6.37 -0.70
C PHE A 36 -6.35 -7.66 -1.35
N ASN A 37 -5.45 -8.63 -1.43
CA ASN A 37 -5.78 -9.99 -1.79
C ASN A 37 -5.31 -10.87 -0.64
N GLU A 38 -6.23 -11.25 0.23
CA GLU A 38 -5.91 -12.02 1.43
C GLU A 38 -5.43 -13.43 1.11
N GLU A 39 -5.95 -14.03 0.06
CA GLU A 39 -5.53 -15.37 -0.34
C GLU A 39 -4.08 -15.42 -0.76
N ALA A 40 -3.64 -14.42 -1.52
CA ALA A 40 -2.27 -14.32 -1.99
C ALA A 40 -1.37 -13.59 -1.00
N ARG A 41 -1.93 -13.03 0.06
CA ARG A 41 -1.24 -12.17 1.02
C ARG A 41 -0.47 -11.06 0.30
N SER A 42 -1.19 -10.35 -0.54
CA SER A 42 -0.61 -9.26 -1.31
C SER A 42 -1.50 -8.04 -1.27
N VAL A 43 -0.91 -6.90 -1.55
CA VAL A 43 -1.63 -5.64 -1.69
C VAL A 43 -1.20 -4.97 -2.97
N ALA A 44 -2.17 -4.58 -3.79
CA ALA A 44 -1.92 -3.84 -5.01
C ALA A 44 -2.16 -2.36 -4.74
N VAL A 45 -1.22 -1.54 -5.13
CA VAL A 45 -1.30 -0.08 -4.93
C VAL A 45 -1.22 0.58 -6.29
N GLU A 46 -2.24 1.36 -6.62
CA GLU A 46 -2.21 2.23 -7.79
C GLU A 46 -1.87 3.63 -7.34
N TYR A 47 -0.85 4.20 -7.94
CA TYR A 47 -0.37 5.53 -7.54
C TYR A 47 0.09 6.33 -8.75
N ASP A 48 0.20 7.64 -8.55
CA ASP A 48 0.69 8.56 -9.57
C ASP A 48 2.22 8.56 -9.55
N ALA A 49 2.83 8.01 -10.61
CA ALA A 49 4.27 7.88 -10.70
C ALA A 49 5.01 9.20 -10.79
N THR A 50 4.31 10.30 -11.09
CA THR A 50 4.92 11.63 -11.10
C THR A 50 5.09 12.20 -9.69
N ARG A 51 4.42 11.62 -8.70
CA ARG A 51 4.43 12.13 -7.33
C ARG A 51 5.05 11.15 -6.35
N LEU A 52 4.95 9.87 -6.62
CA LEU A 52 5.42 8.81 -5.75
C LEU A 52 6.29 7.84 -6.54
N ASN A 53 7.06 7.05 -5.81
CA ASN A 53 7.83 5.97 -6.41
C ASN A 53 7.64 4.70 -5.58
N PRO A 54 8.06 3.52 -6.07
CA PRO A 54 7.85 2.27 -5.34
C PRO A 54 8.45 2.28 -3.94
N ALA A 55 9.62 2.88 -3.76
CA ALA A 55 10.26 2.93 -2.44
C ALA A 55 9.42 3.74 -1.44
N THR A 56 8.87 4.86 -1.88
CA THR A 56 8.00 5.68 -1.03
C THR A 56 6.72 4.95 -0.68
N VAL A 57 6.12 4.27 -1.65
CA VAL A 57 4.90 3.48 -1.41
C VAL A 57 5.16 2.38 -0.39
N ALA A 58 6.29 1.66 -0.54
CA ALA A 58 6.67 0.62 0.41
C ALA A 58 6.88 1.19 1.82
N SER A 59 7.50 2.36 1.93
CA SER A 59 7.68 3.03 3.22
C SER A 59 6.37 3.38 3.87
N LEU A 60 5.40 3.87 3.10
CA LEU A 60 4.07 4.19 3.62
C LEU A 60 3.38 2.94 4.16
N LEU A 61 3.47 1.83 3.43
CA LEU A 61 2.87 0.57 3.87
C LEU A 61 3.52 0.07 5.16
N ARG A 62 4.85 0.14 5.26
CA ARG A 62 5.56 -0.28 6.47
C ARG A 62 5.20 0.60 7.66
N ARG A 63 5.02 1.88 7.46
CA ARG A 63 4.62 2.81 8.52
C ARG A 63 3.24 2.50 9.07
N SER A 64 2.37 1.94 8.27
CA SER A 64 1.04 1.52 8.74
C SER A 64 1.11 0.28 9.64
N GLY A 65 2.25 -0.39 9.65
CA GLY A 65 2.44 -1.62 10.42
C GLY A 65 2.33 -2.90 9.59
N LEU A 66 2.15 -2.76 8.27
CA LEU A 66 2.07 -3.92 7.40
C LEU A 66 3.43 -4.62 7.31
N ASP A 67 3.41 -5.94 7.47
CA ASP A 67 4.61 -6.77 7.45
C ASP A 67 5.00 -7.10 6.01
N LEU A 68 5.65 -6.18 5.33
CA LEU A 68 6.10 -6.40 3.96
C LEU A 68 7.26 -7.39 3.93
N LYS A 69 7.21 -8.27 2.96
CA LYS A 69 8.30 -9.20 2.69
C LYS A 69 9.37 -8.58 1.80
#